data_376cde294a2cbd361676dead3d639141
#
_entry.id   376cde294a2cbd361676dead3d639141
#
_cell.length_a   1.000
_cell.length_b   1.000
_cell.length_c   1.000
_cell.angle_alpha   90.00
_cell.angle_beta   90.00
_cell.angle_gamma   90.00
#
_symmetry.space_group_name_H-M   'P 1'
#
loop_
_entity.id
_entity.type
_entity.pdbx_description
1 polymer ?
#
loop_
_entity_poly.entity_id
_entity_poly.type
_entity_poly.pdbx_seq_one_letter_code
_entity_poly.pdbx_strand_id
1 'polypeptide(L)'
;MNSNNKKNSKIMIIALLLCAMMSACQVGPNYRPVSMDVPAKWPGVEREGEKALQSAEAERLANWWTTLNDPALSDLVKRALEGNRDIKIALTRIRQARAVLGEAGKQLHPSVQGSATYRRTQSGTPTSDDPDPSAFSTGSDYYNAGFDASWEIDLFGKRHRNIEAAAAELEASGEGYRSALVSMVSETVSSYVRLRTLQKQLEIVSRNLEIQEKALSVLEDKAAAGLIGSLQVQQSRYNVENTRARIPGYRVSIEETLNSLAILLGEMPGELHDEFSSPSPIPVPEVEIVIGIPADILRRRPDIRRAERALAAQTARVGAATADLYPSLRLTGALGLTASSLDNFFSDENAAVNISPFISIPVFNRNRIR
;
A
#
# COMPACT_ATOMS: atom_id res chain seq x y z
N MET A 1 -53.69 -4.00 -39.50
CA MET A 1 -52.90 -3.45 -38.35
C MET A 1 -52.12 -4.48 -37.52
N ASN A 2 -52.09 -5.79 -37.81
CA ASN A 2 -51.56 -6.85 -36.93
C ASN A 2 -50.19 -7.46 -37.33
N SER A 3 -49.61 -7.11 -38.47
CA SER A 3 -48.34 -7.69 -38.95
C SER A 3 -47.11 -6.95 -38.40
N ASN A 4 -47.18 -5.63 -38.26
CA ASN A 4 -46.05 -4.81 -37.73
C ASN A 4 -45.77 -5.04 -36.24
N ASN A 5 -46.80 -5.34 -35.44
CA ASN A 5 -46.63 -5.56 -34.00
C ASN A 5 -45.94 -6.91 -33.71
N LYS A 6 -46.18 -7.95 -34.51
CA LYS A 6 -45.46 -9.25 -34.42
C LYS A 6 -44.00 -9.15 -34.85
N LYS A 7 -43.67 -8.29 -35.80
CA LYS A 7 -42.29 -8.07 -36.29
C LYS A 7 -41.46 -7.30 -35.24
N ASN A 8 -42.03 -6.28 -34.63
CA ASN A 8 -41.40 -5.50 -33.56
C ASN A 8 -41.19 -6.34 -32.27
N SER A 9 -42.16 -7.21 -31.92
CA SER A 9 -42.00 -8.13 -30.75
C SER A 9 -40.89 -9.15 -30.97
N LYS A 10 -40.73 -9.71 -32.20
CA LYS A 10 -39.61 -10.62 -32.52
C LYS A 10 -38.26 -9.92 -32.49
N ILE A 11 -38.15 -8.70 -32.98
CA ILE A 11 -36.93 -7.88 -32.93
C ILE A 11 -36.58 -7.56 -31.47
N MET A 12 -37.57 -7.24 -30.65
CA MET A 12 -37.35 -6.95 -29.22
C MET A 12 -36.92 -8.19 -28.43
N ILE A 13 -37.49 -9.38 -28.74
CA ILE A 13 -37.06 -10.65 -28.13
C ILE A 13 -35.67 -11.05 -28.55
N ILE A 14 -35.31 -10.87 -29.85
CA ILE A 14 -33.96 -11.14 -30.36
C ILE A 14 -32.95 -10.16 -29.72
N ALA A 15 -33.29 -8.89 -29.59
CA ALA A 15 -32.45 -7.90 -28.90
C ALA A 15 -32.26 -8.23 -27.40
N LEU A 16 -33.32 -8.69 -26.72
CA LEU A 16 -33.24 -9.11 -25.31
C LEU A 16 -32.42 -10.39 -25.14
N LEU A 17 -32.54 -11.36 -26.05
CA LEU A 17 -31.71 -12.57 -26.04
C LEU A 17 -30.25 -12.28 -26.40
N LEU A 18 -29.97 -11.36 -27.33
CA LEU A 18 -28.61 -10.87 -27.60
C LEU A 18 -28.01 -10.17 -26.38
N CYS A 19 -28.76 -9.31 -25.69
CA CYS A 19 -28.34 -8.67 -24.45
C CYS A 19 -28.08 -9.70 -23.34
N ALA A 20 -28.91 -10.72 -23.19
CA ALA A 20 -28.71 -11.76 -22.17
C ALA A 20 -27.48 -12.66 -22.45
N MET A 21 -27.20 -12.95 -23.75
CA MET A 21 -26.00 -13.69 -24.15
C MET A 21 -24.71 -12.87 -24.01
N MET A 22 -24.75 -11.55 -24.07
CA MET A 22 -23.60 -10.67 -23.96
C MET A 22 -23.15 -10.46 -22.49
N SER A 23 -24.00 -10.72 -21.50
CA SER A 23 -23.68 -10.53 -20.08
C SER A 23 -22.76 -11.61 -19.48
N ALA A 24 -22.42 -12.69 -20.23
CA ALA A 24 -21.73 -13.88 -19.69
C ALA A 24 -20.27 -14.05 -20.16
N CYS A 25 -19.73 -13.22 -21.03
CA CYS A 25 -18.40 -13.40 -21.60
C CYS A 25 -17.34 -12.48 -21.02
N GLN A 26 -16.98 -12.70 -19.77
CA GLN A 26 -15.76 -12.13 -19.22
C GLN A 26 -14.55 -12.92 -19.75
N VAL A 27 -13.72 -12.27 -20.58
CA VAL A 27 -12.55 -12.91 -21.20
C VAL A 27 -11.30 -12.85 -20.31
N GLY A 28 -10.31 -13.68 -20.64
CA GLY A 28 -9.02 -13.76 -19.96
C GLY A 28 -8.98 -14.75 -18.79
N PRO A 29 -7.83 -14.91 -18.15
CA PRO A 29 -7.62 -15.88 -17.09
C PRO A 29 -8.33 -15.45 -15.80
N ASN A 30 -8.84 -16.44 -15.06
CA ASN A 30 -9.30 -16.25 -13.68
C ASN A 30 -8.16 -16.57 -12.72
N TYR A 31 -8.01 -15.75 -11.68
CA TYR A 31 -7.07 -16.04 -10.61
C TYR A 31 -7.42 -17.35 -9.92
N ARG A 32 -6.40 -18.17 -9.63
CA ARG A 32 -6.49 -19.36 -8.78
C ARG A 32 -5.42 -19.26 -7.71
N PRO A 33 -5.75 -19.52 -6.44
CA PRO A 33 -4.77 -19.55 -5.37
C PRO A 33 -3.60 -20.50 -5.69
N VAL A 34 -2.38 -20.07 -5.40
CA VAL A 34 -1.19 -20.89 -5.59
C VAL A 34 -1.18 -21.97 -4.51
N SER A 35 -1.10 -23.24 -4.90
CA SER A 35 -0.81 -24.31 -3.98
C SER A 35 0.68 -24.31 -3.67
N MET A 36 1.04 -24.06 -2.41
CA MET A 36 2.42 -24.19 -1.94
C MET A 36 2.66 -25.62 -1.45
N ASP A 37 3.67 -26.26 -2.00
CA ASP A 37 4.20 -27.52 -1.44
C ASP A 37 5.12 -27.14 -0.28
N VAL A 38 4.58 -27.20 0.92
CA VAL A 38 5.29 -26.81 2.14
C VAL A 38 5.51 -28.06 2.99
N PRO A 39 6.72 -28.27 3.56
CA PRO A 39 6.97 -29.40 4.45
C PRO A 39 5.95 -29.47 5.59
N ALA A 40 5.48 -30.66 5.88
CA ALA A 40 4.50 -30.88 6.94
C ALA A 40 5.07 -30.60 8.35
N LYS A 41 6.40 -30.59 8.51
CA LYS A 41 7.11 -30.37 9.78
C LYS A 41 8.25 -29.42 9.64
N TRP A 42 8.56 -28.65 10.70
CA TRP A 42 9.76 -27.82 10.76
C TRP A 42 11.02 -28.68 10.84
N PRO A 43 12.07 -28.43 10.06
CA PRO A 43 13.34 -29.12 10.23
C PRO A 43 13.91 -28.86 11.63
N GLY A 44 14.30 -29.95 12.34
CA GLY A 44 14.91 -29.85 13.67
C GLY A 44 13.94 -29.73 14.86
N VAL A 45 12.64 -29.83 14.65
CA VAL A 45 11.63 -29.83 15.72
C VAL A 45 11.05 -31.27 15.83
N GLU A 46 11.53 -32.03 16.82
CA GLU A 46 11.06 -33.38 17.10
C GLU A 46 9.86 -33.41 18.09
N ARG A 47 8.95 -32.47 18.07
CA ARG A 47 7.81 -32.47 18.99
C ARG A 47 6.59 -33.16 18.38
N GLU A 48 6.21 -34.29 18.98
CA GLU A 48 4.91 -34.91 18.79
C GLU A 48 3.84 -34.06 19.49
N GLY A 49 2.84 -33.59 18.75
CA GLY A 49 1.67 -32.88 19.29
C GLY A 49 1.33 -31.58 18.63
N GLU A 50 1.36 -31.53 17.30
CA GLU A 50 0.88 -30.39 16.53
C GLU A 50 -0.66 -30.29 16.62
N LYS A 51 -1.15 -29.56 17.63
CA LYS A 51 -2.53 -29.09 17.62
C LYS A 51 -2.60 -27.84 16.73
N ALA A 52 -3.54 -27.84 15.78
CA ALA A 52 -3.89 -26.61 15.07
C ALA A 52 -4.12 -25.49 16.09
N LEU A 53 -3.55 -24.33 15.85
CA LEU A 53 -3.68 -23.16 16.73
C LEU A 53 -5.17 -22.87 16.99
N GLN A 54 -5.61 -23.09 18.22
CA GLN A 54 -6.97 -22.75 18.65
C GLN A 54 -7.13 -21.24 18.68
N SER A 55 -8.35 -20.73 18.61
CA SER A 55 -8.63 -19.27 18.56
C SER A 55 -8.01 -18.48 19.72
N ALA A 56 -7.95 -19.07 20.92
CA ALA A 56 -7.30 -18.46 22.10
C ALA A 56 -5.77 -18.29 21.94
N GLU A 57 -5.12 -19.18 21.17
CA GLU A 57 -3.70 -19.04 20.84
C GLU A 57 -3.46 -17.99 19.76
N ALA A 58 -4.40 -17.78 18.83
CA ALA A 58 -4.32 -16.74 17.83
C ALA A 58 -4.35 -15.32 18.45
N GLU A 59 -5.16 -15.13 19.51
CA GLU A 59 -5.22 -13.87 20.26
C GLU A 59 -3.95 -13.63 21.07
N ARG A 60 -3.38 -14.67 21.68
CA ARG A 60 -2.08 -14.63 22.35
C ARG A 60 -0.94 -14.29 21.39
N LEU A 61 -0.96 -14.83 20.17
CA LEU A 61 0.01 -14.50 19.13
C LEU A 61 -0.14 -13.06 18.61
N ALA A 62 -1.35 -12.53 18.59
CA ALA A 62 -1.58 -11.13 18.19
C ALA A 62 -0.96 -10.13 19.18
N ASN A 63 -0.84 -10.51 20.46
CA ASN A 63 -0.28 -9.68 21.54
C ASN A 63 0.93 -10.39 22.21
N TRP A 64 1.75 -11.09 21.43
CA TRP A 64 2.83 -11.93 21.94
C TRP A 64 3.82 -11.22 22.88
N TRP A 65 4.04 -9.90 22.70
CA TRP A 65 4.94 -9.13 23.55
C TRP A 65 4.46 -9.04 25.01
N THR A 66 3.17 -9.23 25.28
CA THR A 66 2.63 -9.25 26.64
C THR A 66 3.13 -10.47 27.45
N THR A 67 3.59 -11.53 26.78
CA THR A 67 4.21 -12.71 27.42
C THR A 67 5.56 -12.40 28.06
N LEU A 68 6.15 -11.24 27.72
CA LEU A 68 7.39 -10.74 28.32
C LEU A 68 7.16 -10.07 29.68
N ASN A 69 5.90 -9.91 30.13
CA ASN A 69 5.50 -9.38 31.44
C ASN A 69 6.18 -8.04 31.80
N ASP A 70 6.42 -7.18 30.80
CA ASP A 70 7.03 -5.87 30.99
C ASP A 70 6.03 -4.76 30.66
N PRO A 71 5.55 -4.00 31.67
CA PRO A 71 4.61 -2.91 31.48
C PRO A 71 5.17 -1.77 30.62
N ALA A 72 6.46 -1.45 30.75
CA ALA A 72 7.11 -0.38 29.99
C ALA A 72 7.18 -0.78 28.49
N LEU A 73 7.49 -2.04 28.19
CA LEU A 73 7.43 -2.54 26.81
C LEU A 73 6.03 -2.47 26.25
N SER A 74 5.02 -2.84 27.04
CA SER A 74 3.62 -2.81 26.59
C SER A 74 3.14 -1.38 26.30
N ASP A 75 3.58 -0.40 27.10
CA ASP A 75 3.32 1.01 26.83
C ASP A 75 4.01 1.51 25.57
N LEU A 76 5.29 1.17 25.37
CA LEU A 76 6.02 1.52 24.14
C LEU A 76 5.33 0.97 22.89
N VAL A 77 4.89 -0.29 22.89
CA VAL A 77 4.16 -0.87 21.77
C VAL A 77 2.84 -0.13 21.51
N LYS A 78 2.10 0.24 22.56
CA LYS A 78 0.87 1.02 22.43
C LYS A 78 1.14 2.40 21.81
N ARG A 79 2.14 3.13 22.33
CA ARG A 79 2.56 4.45 21.79
C ARG A 79 2.99 4.32 20.31
N ALA A 80 3.75 3.27 19.98
CA ALA A 80 4.14 3.00 18.61
C ALA A 80 2.93 2.75 17.69
N LEU A 81 1.93 1.97 18.13
CA LEU A 81 0.69 1.75 17.36
C LEU A 81 -0.07 3.05 17.07
N GLU A 82 -0.06 4.01 17.97
CA GLU A 82 -0.76 5.29 17.84
C GLU A 82 0.06 6.35 17.09
N GLY A 83 1.38 6.39 17.34
CA GLY A 83 2.29 7.43 16.87
C GLY A 83 2.97 7.16 15.54
N ASN A 84 3.27 5.89 15.24
CA ASN A 84 4.13 5.49 14.13
C ASN A 84 3.67 6.04 12.77
N ARG A 85 4.61 6.65 12.03
CA ARG A 85 4.33 7.30 10.74
C ARG A 85 4.10 6.30 9.63
N ASP A 86 4.79 5.16 9.62
CA ASP A 86 4.64 4.13 8.58
C ASP A 86 3.28 3.46 8.65
N ILE A 87 2.74 3.27 9.86
CA ILE A 87 1.36 2.81 10.07
C ILE A 87 0.36 3.81 9.49
N LYS A 88 0.56 5.12 9.72
CA LYS A 88 -0.30 6.17 9.15
C LYS A 88 -0.21 6.21 7.62
N ILE A 89 0.97 6.00 7.05
CA ILE A 89 1.18 5.86 5.60
C ILE A 89 0.42 4.64 5.07
N ALA A 90 0.55 3.48 5.72
CA ALA A 90 -0.14 2.26 5.31
C ALA A 90 -1.67 2.40 5.33
N LEU A 91 -2.24 3.06 6.36
CA LEU A 91 -3.67 3.41 6.42
C LEU A 91 -4.10 4.33 5.27
N THR A 92 -3.25 5.30 4.92
CA THR A 92 -3.53 6.22 3.80
C THR A 92 -3.54 5.48 2.46
N ARG A 93 -2.67 4.49 2.27
CA ARG A 93 -2.66 3.61 1.09
C ARG A 93 -3.96 2.81 0.94
N ILE A 94 -4.55 2.33 2.06
CA ILE A 94 -5.86 1.67 2.03
C ILE A 94 -6.94 2.66 1.55
N ARG A 95 -6.93 3.90 2.05
CA ARG A 95 -7.89 4.94 1.63
C ARG A 95 -7.74 5.25 0.13
N GLN A 96 -6.50 5.36 -0.35
CA GLN A 96 -6.19 5.56 -1.77
C GLN A 96 -6.70 4.39 -2.62
N ALA A 97 -6.40 3.15 -2.26
CA ALA A 97 -6.86 1.96 -2.98
C ALA A 97 -8.39 1.86 -3.01
N ARG A 98 -9.08 2.25 -1.92
CA ARG A 98 -10.55 2.33 -1.87
C ARG A 98 -11.10 3.37 -2.83
N ALA A 99 -10.46 4.53 -2.94
CA ALA A 99 -10.85 5.57 -3.89
C ALA A 99 -10.67 5.10 -5.34
N VAL A 100 -9.56 4.40 -5.65
CA VAL A 100 -9.29 3.80 -6.97
C VAL A 100 -10.35 2.74 -7.31
N LEU A 101 -10.73 1.88 -6.36
CA LEU A 101 -11.82 0.91 -6.56
C LEU A 101 -13.15 1.62 -6.86
N GLY A 102 -13.46 2.69 -6.12
CA GLY A 102 -14.66 3.50 -6.37
C GLY A 102 -14.66 4.13 -7.77
N GLU A 103 -13.51 4.62 -8.22
CA GLU A 103 -13.35 5.17 -9.58
C GLU A 103 -13.50 4.09 -10.66
N ALA A 104 -12.89 2.91 -10.46
CA ALA A 104 -13.07 1.78 -11.38
C ALA A 104 -14.55 1.38 -11.52
N GLY A 105 -15.31 1.37 -10.41
CA GLY A 105 -16.75 1.06 -10.41
C GLY A 105 -17.58 2.08 -11.19
N LYS A 106 -17.23 3.36 -11.14
CA LYS A 106 -17.93 4.41 -11.91
C LYS A 106 -17.81 4.21 -13.41
N GLN A 107 -16.75 3.56 -13.89
CA GLN A 107 -16.55 3.31 -15.31
C GLN A 107 -17.57 2.34 -15.94
N LEU A 108 -18.40 1.66 -15.15
CA LEU A 108 -19.54 0.88 -15.63
C LEU A 108 -20.74 1.75 -16.02
N HIS A 109 -20.78 2.99 -15.58
CA HIS A 109 -21.91 3.91 -15.81
C HIS A 109 -21.56 4.95 -16.87
N PRO A 110 -22.58 5.55 -17.53
CA PRO A 110 -22.37 6.69 -18.40
C PRO A 110 -21.73 7.86 -17.67
N SER A 111 -20.75 8.52 -18.32
CA SER A 111 -20.26 9.82 -17.89
C SER A 111 -21.07 10.91 -18.57
N VAL A 112 -21.50 11.92 -17.82
CA VAL A 112 -22.21 13.09 -18.34
C VAL A 112 -21.41 14.34 -17.96
N GLN A 113 -21.14 15.19 -18.94
CA GLN A 113 -20.40 16.45 -18.77
C GLN A 113 -21.21 17.59 -19.34
N GLY A 114 -21.36 18.68 -18.58
CA GLY A 114 -21.88 19.93 -19.10
C GLY A 114 -20.77 20.79 -19.71
N SER A 115 -20.99 21.35 -20.86
CA SER A 115 -20.08 22.24 -21.54
C SER A 115 -20.77 23.50 -22.06
N ALA A 116 -20.06 24.63 -22.02
CA ALA A 116 -20.47 25.84 -22.72
C ALA A 116 -19.24 26.39 -23.46
N THR A 117 -19.41 26.69 -24.74
CA THR A 117 -18.32 27.15 -25.62
C THR A 117 -18.78 28.34 -26.43
N TYR A 118 -17.98 29.37 -26.41
CA TYR A 118 -18.02 30.44 -27.39
C TYR A 118 -16.77 30.38 -28.28
N ARG A 119 -16.97 30.41 -29.58
CA ARG A 119 -15.88 30.43 -30.55
C ARG A 119 -16.18 31.47 -31.61
N ARG A 120 -15.21 32.38 -31.83
CA ARG A 120 -15.20 33.25 -32.97
C ARG A 120 -14.17 32.76 -33.97
N THR A 121 -14.59 32.50 -35.20
CA THR A 121 -13.69 32.13 -36.30
C THR A 121 -13.62 33.27 -37.25
N GLN A 122 -12.43 33.76 -37.52
CA GLN A 122 -12.16 34.78 -38.53
C GLN A 122 -11.25 34.19 -39.59
N SER A 123 -11.75 34.07 -40.83
CA SER A 123 -10.93 33.60 -41.94
C SER A 123 -9.90 34.67 -42.31
N GLY A 124 -8.68 34.22 -42.64
CA GLY A 124 -7.55 35.12 -42.93
C GLY A 124 -7.79 36.02 -44.14
N THR A 125 -6.97 37.03 -44.25
CA THR A 125 -6.92 38.01 -45.33
C THR A 125 -6.82 37.37 -46.70
N PRO A 126 -7.63 37.79 -47.68
CA PRO A 126 -7.43 37.42 -49.09
C PRO A 126 -6.03 37.85 -49.54
N THR A 127 -5.39 36.99 -50.31
CA THR A 127 -4.18 37.38 -51.08
C THR A 127 -4.55 38.46 -52.09
N SER A 128 -3.69 39.42 -52.27
CA SER A 128 -3.84 40.74 -52.93
C SER A 128 -4.27 40.77 -54.39
N ASP A 129 -4.75 39.66 -54.96
CA ASP A 129 -5.09 39.59 -56.39
C ASP A 129 -6.60 39.51 -56.70
N ASP A 130 -7.49 39.62 -55.71
CA ASP A 130 -8.93 39.67 -55.95
C ASP A 130 -9.50 41.07 -55.57
N PRO A 131 -10.02 41.81 -56.53
CA PRO A 131 -10.49 43.19 -56.34
C PRO A 131 -11.91 43.29 -55.75
N ASP A 132 -12.54 42.21 -55.28
CA ASP A 132 -13.88 42.24 -54.69
C ASP A 132 -13.82 42.53 -53.16
N PRO A 133 -14.17 43.76 -52.72
CA PRO A 133 -14.19 44.11 -51.30
C PRO A 133 -15.22 43.35 -50.46
N SER A 134 -16.15 42.62 -51.08
CA SER A 134 -17.17 41.84 -50.39
C SER A 134 -16.68 40.43 -49.93
N ALA A 135 -15.48 40.03 -50.40
CA ALA A 135 -14.78 38.81 -49.93
C ALA A 135 -14.11 38.95 -48.56
N PHE A 136 -14.18 40.15 -47.91
CA PHE A 136 -13.56 40.41 -46.63
C PHE A 136 -14.32 39.78 -45.45
N SER A 137 -13.68 38.78 -44.88
CA SER A 137 -13.84 38.28 -43.51
C SER A 137 -15.27 38.20 -42.97
N THR A 138 -15.98 37.17 -43.35
CA THR A 138 -17.10 36.73 -42.52
C THR A 138 -16.58 36.07 -41.26
N GLY A 139 -16.42 36.87 -40.20
CA GLY A 139 -16.28 36.29 -38.85
C GLY A 139 -17.59 35.54 -38.51
N SER A 140 -17.50 34.31 -38.17
CA SER A 140 -18.65 33.55 -37.65
C SER A 140 -18.50 33.33 -36.16
N ASP A 141 -19.52 33.71 -35.43
CA ASP A 141 -19.66 33.38 -34.01
C ASP A 141 -20.36 32.03 -33.87
N TYR A 142 -19.94 31.24 -32.91
CA TYR A 142 -20.49 29.94 -32.58
C TYR A 142 -20.68 29.85 -31.08
N TYR A 143 -21.91 29.69 -30.67
CA TYR A 143 -22.30 29.50 -29.28
C TYR A 143 -22.83 28.11 -29.14
N ASN A 144 -22.33 27.39 -28.14
CA ASN A 144 -22.82 26.03 -27.81
C ASN A 144 -22.89 25.90 -26.29
N ALA A 145 -24.01 25.38 -25.79
CA ALA A 145 -24.11 24.91 -24.40
C ALA A 145 -24.97 23.66 -24.34
N GLY A 146 -24.50 22.69 -23.59
CA GLY A 146 -25.20 21.42 -23.52
C GLY A 146 -24.57 20.41 -22.61
N PHE A 147 -25.06 19.20 -22.71
CA PHE A 147 -24.56 18.03 -22.01
C PHE A 147 -24.09 16.98 -23.01
N ASP A 148 -22.88 16.47 -22.76
CA ASP A 148 -22.29 15.36 -23.51
C ASP A 148 -22.28 14.12 -22.60
N ALA A 149 -22.78 13.01 -23.12
CA ALA A 149 -22.78 11.71 -22.46
C ALA A 149 -21.89 10.73 -23.22
N SER A 150 -21.13 9.92 -22.49
CA SER A 150 -20.33 8.84 -23.09
C SER A 150 -20.38 7.61 -22.20
N TRP A 151 -20.64 6.46 -22.82
CA TRP A 151 -20.71 5.17 -22.14
C TRP A 151 -20.07 4.08 -22.97
N GLU A 152 -19.12 3.36 -22.39
CA GLU A 152 -18.55 2.17 -23.00
C GLU A 152 -19.24 0.93 -22.40
N ILE A 153 -19.99 0.22 -23.22
CA ILE A 153 -20.73 -0.98 -22.82
C ILE A 153 -19.72 -2.14 -22.69
N ASP A 154 -19.66 -2.73 -21.52
CA ASP A 154 -18.65 -3.76 -21.18
C ASP A 154 -19.06 -5.15 -21.70
N LEU A 155 -18.95 -5.37 -23.01
CA LEU A 155 -19.35 -6.62 -23.67
C LEU A 155 -18.44 -7.80 -23.33
N PHE A 156 -17.14 -7.56 -23.13
CA PHE A 156 -16.12 -8.58 -22.94
C PHE A 156 -15.47 -8.54 -21.54
N GLY A 157 -16.06 -7.79 -20.61
CA GLY A 157 -15.68 -7.77 -19.21
C GLY A 157 -14.43 -6.95 -18.90
N LYS A 158 -13.95 -6.08 -19.80
CA LYS A 158 -12.79 -5.22 -19.54
C LYS A 158 -12.94 -4.38 -18.27
N ARG A 159 -14.12 -3.74 -18.12
CA ARG A 159 -14.43 -2.88 -16.97
C ARG A 159 -14.55 -3.71 -15.70
N HIS A 160 -15.21 -4.86 -15.76
CA HIS A 160 -15.30 -5.80 -14.64
C HIS A 160 -13.93 -6.31 -14.22
N ARG A 161 -13.02 -6.63 -15.16
CA ARG A 161 -11.63 -7.02 -14.85
C ARG A 161 -10.84 -5.90 -14.18
N ASN A 162 -11.04 -4.66 -14.58
CA ASN A 162 -10.41 -3.51 -13.92
C ASN A 162 -10.92 -3.32 -12.48
N ILE A 163 -12.21 -3.56 -12.23
CA ILE A 163 -12.79 -3.53 -10.87
C ILE A 163 -12.22 -4.68 -10.03
N GLU A 164 -12.15 -5.90 -10.59
CA GLU A 164 -11.54 -7.07 -9.95
C GLU A 164 -10.07 -6.79 -9.57
N ALA A 165 -9.30 -6.19 -10.49
CA ALA A 165 -7.92 -5.79 -10.22
C ALA A 165 -7.83 -4.75 -9.09
N ALA A 166 -8.68 -3.72 -9.11
CA ALA A 166 -8.70 -2.69 -8.08
C ALA A 166 -9.16 -3.23 -6.71
N ALA A 167 -10.10 -4.19 -6.69
CA ALA A 167 -10.54 -4.87 -5.47
C ALA A 167 -9.41 -5.70 -4.85
N ALA A 168 -8.70 -6.49 -5.67
CA ALA A 168 -7.55 -7.26 -5.22
C ALA A 168 -6.40 -6.35 -4.72
N GLU A 169 -6.19 -5.19 -5.33
CA GLU A 169 -5.19 -4.19 -4.89
C GLU A 169 -5.58 -3.56 -3.55
N LEU A 170 -6.89 -3.33 -3.31
CA LEU A 170 -7.38 -2.88 -2.00
C LEU A 170 -7.12 -3.94 -0.92
N GLU A 171 -7.38 -5.22 -1.22
CA GLU A 171 -7.07 -6.32 -0.32
C GLU A 171 -5.56 -6.41 -0.05
N ALA A 172 -4.72 -6.29 -1.10
CA ALA A 172 -3.27 -6.26 -0.96
C ALA A 172 -2.79 -5.10 -0.07
N SER A 173 -3.41 -3.92 -0.18
CA SER A 173 -3.12 -2.77 0.68
C SER A 173 -3.49 -3.04 2.15
N GLY A 174 -4.59 -3.76 2.41
CA GLY A 174 -4.98 -4.21 3.74
C GLY A 174 -3.96 -5.17 4.36
N GLU A 175 -3.46 -6.13 3.59
CA GLU A 175 -2.40 -7.04 4.05
C GLU A 175 -1.06 -6.30 4.23
N GLY A 176 -0.79 -5.28 3.40
CA GLY A 176 0.37 -4.39 3.56
C GLY A 176 0.34 -3.63 4.89
N TYR A 177 -0.82 -3.17 5.32
CA TYR A 177 -1.00 -2.56 6.65
C TYR A 177 -0.73 -3.56 7.78
N ARG A 178 -1.25 -4.80 7.68
CA ARG A 178 -0.96 -5.85 8.67
C ARG A 178 0.52 -6.20 8.74
N SER A 179 1.20 -6.25 7.58
CA SER A 179 2.65 -6.46 7.51
C SER A 179 3.42 -5.34 8.21
N ALA A 180 3.02 -4.09 8.01
CA ALA A 180 3.63 -2.94 8.68
C ALA A 180 3.45 -3.00 10.19
N LEU A 181 2.26 -3.41 10.68
CA LEU A 181 2.02 -3.63 12.12
C LEU A 181 2.96 -4.68 12.69
N VAL A 182 3.10 -5.85 12.03
CA VAL A 182 4.00 -6.92 12.50
C VAL A 182 5.45 -6.44 12.56
N SER A 183 5.93 -5.77 11.52
CA SER A 183 7.30 -5.22 11.48
C SER A 183 7.53 -4.20 12.58
N MET A 184 6.63 -3.23 12.72
CA MET A 184 6.74 -2.16 13.73
C MET A 184 6.77 -2.71 15.16
N VAL A 185 5.85 -3.65 15.49
CA VAL A 185 5.85 -4.28 16.82
C VAL A 185 7.16 -5.05 17.06
N SER A 186 7.61 -5.83 16.06
CA SER A 186 8.86 -6.60 16.18
C SER A 186 10.08 -5.70 16.35
N GLU A 187 10.15 -4.58 15.63
CA GLU A 187 11.23 -3.59 15.74
C GLU A 187 11.21 -2.89 17.08
N THR A 188 10.03 -2.51 17.59
CA THR A 188 9.88 -1.88 18.91
C THR A 188 10.35 -2.82 20.02
N VAL A 189 9.90 -4.08 20.01
CA VAL A 189 10.30 -5.07 21.01
C VAL A 189 11.80 -5.35 20.92
N SER A 190 12.34 -5.56 19.71
CA SER A 190 13.77 -5.84 19.51
C SER A 190 14.65 -4.68 19.96
N SER A 191 14.26 -3.44 19.66
CA SER A 191 14.98 -2.24 20.09
C SER A 191 14.93 -2.07 21.61
N TYR A 192 13.79 -2.35 22.24
CA TYR A 192 13.67 -2.30 23.70
C TYR A 192 14.55 -3.35 24.37
N VAL A 193 14.52 -4.60 23.93
CA VAL A 193 15.38 -5.67 24.45
C VAL A 193 16.86 -5.32 24.25
N ARG A 194 17.21 -4.75 23.11
CA ARG A 194 18.58 -4.26 22.84
C ARG A 194 18.98 -3.16 23.82
N LEU A 195 18.09 -2.18 24.09
CA LEU A 195 18.32 -1.13 25.08
C LEU A 195 18.65 -1.72 26.45
N ARG A 196 17.79 -2.64 26.96
CA ARG A 196 18.01 -3.28 28.26
C ARG A 196 19.31 -4.10 28.30
N THR A 197 19.65 -4.75 27.21
CA THR A 197 20.91 -5.49 27.05
C THR A 197 22.12 -4.56 27.13
N LEU A 198 22.09 -3.43 26.40
CA LEU A 198 23.18 -2.43 26.45
C LEU A 198 23.34 -1.79 27.82
N GLN A 199 22.24 -1.48 28.49
CA GLN A 199 22.26 -0.98 29.86
C GLN A 199 22.90 -1.99 30.83
N LYS A 200 22.56 -3.27 30.70
CA LYS A 200 23.17 -4.35 31.49
C LYS A 200 24.64 -4.54 31.18
N GLN A 201 25.06 -4.43 29.95
CA GLN A 201 26.47 -4.48 29.55
C GLN A 201 27.23 -3.31 30.10
N LEU A 202 26.69 -2.09 30.07
CA LEU A 202 27.29 -0.90 30.68
C LEU A 202 27.46 -1.06 32.20
N GLU A 203 26.45 -1.59 32.90
CA GLU A 203 26.53 -1.91 34.33
C GLU A 203 27.69 -2.87 34.64
N ILE A 204 27.76 -4.00 33.86
CA ILE A 204 28.80 -5.02 34.03
C ILE A 204 30.21 -4.43 33.80
N VAL A 205 30.39 -3.68 32.70
CA VAL A 205 31.67 -3.08 32.33
C VAL A 205 32.09 -2.03 33.38
N SER A 206 31.15 -1.22 33.88
CA SER A 206 31.41 -0.24 34.94
C SER A 206 31.83 -0.91 36.27
N ARG A 207 31.15 -1.99 36.65
CA ARG A 207 31.53 -2.79 37.83
C ARG A 207 32.88 -3.47 37.66
N ASN A 208 33.18 -3.99 36.47
CA ASN A 208 34.50 -4.56 36.18
C ASN A 208 35.61 -3.49 36.28
N LEU A 209 35.35 -2.28 35.78
CA LEU A 209 36.27 -1.15 35.91
C LEU A 209 36.54 -0.84 37.38
N GLU A 210 35.53 -0.75 38.23
CA GLU A 210 35.67 -0.51 39.66
C GLU A 210 36.54 -1.58 40.37
N ILE A 211 36.33 -2.88 40.03
CA ILE A 211 37.15 -3.98 40.55
C ILE A 211 38.59 -3.87 40.09
N GLN A 212 38.83 -3.54 38.82
CA GLN A 212 40.18 -3.39 38.24
C GLN A 212 40.92 -2.17 38.86
N GLU A 213 40.22 -1.06 39.11
CA GLU A 213 40.78 0.13 39.79
C GLU A 213 41.20 -0.21 41.22
N LYS A 214 40.37 -0.96 41.96
CA LYS A 214 40.74 -1.44 43.32
C LYS A 214 41.96 -2.36 43.27
N ALA A 215 42.03 -3.27 42.28
CA ALA A 215 43.17 -4.15 42.10
C ALA A 215 44.46 -3.38 41.75
N LEU A 216 44.35 -2.38 40.85
CA LEU A 216 45.48 -1.50 40.50
C LEU A 216 46.02 -0.77 41.74
N SER A 217 45.15 -0.18 42.56
CA SER A 217 45.54 0.49 43.82
C SER A 217 46.35 -0.42 44.74
N VAL A 218 45.91 -1.67 44.93
CA VAL A 218 46.67 -2.65 45.76
C VAL A 218 48.06 -2.98 45.15
N LEU A 219 48.16 -3.04 43.82
CA LEU A 219 49.46 -3.28 43.15
C LEU A 219 50.39 -2.05 43.25
N GLU A 220 49.85 -0.85 43.17
CA GLU A 220 50.58 0.41 43.35
C GLU A 220 51.15 0.49 44.78
N ASP A 221 50.36 0.15 45.81
CA ASP A 221 50.81 0.10 47.20
C ASP A 221 51.93 -0.93 47.41
N LYS A 222 51.82 -2.14 46.81
CA LYS A 222 52.86 -3.18 46.85
C LYS A 222 54.12 -2.74 46.15
N ALA A 223 54.02 -2.07 45.01
CA ALA A 223 55.17 -1.54 44.29
C ALA A 223 55.88 -0.44 45.10
N ALA A 224 55.13 0.46 45.74
CA ALA A 224 55.67 1.48 46.62
C ALA A 224 56.42 0.88 47.84
N ALA A 225 55.94 -0.25 48.37
CA ALA A 225 56.61 -1.05 49.39
C ALA A 225 57.82 -1.87 48.89
N GLY A 226 58.13 -1.83 47.58
CA GLY A 226 59.23 -2.62 46.95
C GLY A 226 58.97 -4.11 46.81
N LEU A 227 57.68 -4.54 46.99
CA LEU A 227 57.31 -5.97 46.95
C LEU A 227 57.10 -6.54 45.54
N ILE A 228 56.84 -5.67 44.58
CA ILE A 228 56.63 -6.07 43.15
C ILE A 228 57.31 -5.08 42.22
N GLY A 229 57.55 -5.52 40.96
CA GLY A 229 58.14 -4.69 39.90
C GLY A 229 57.12 -3.79 39.22
N SER A 230 57.57 -2.77 38.48
CA SER A 230 56.73 -1.80 37.78
C SER A 230 55.91 -2.45 36.60
N LEU A 231 56.36 -3.57 36.08
CA LEU A 231 55.69 -4.25 34.96
C LEU A 231 54.23 -4.63 35.31
N GLN A 232 54.04 -5.22 36.49
CA GLN A 232 52.71 -5.65 36.94
C GLN A 232 51.75 -4.46 37.10
N VAL A 233 52.26 -3.32 37.63
CA VAL A 233 51.47 -2.09 37.74
C VAL A 233 51.06 -1.55 36.35
N GLN A 234 52.02 -1.50 35.41
CA GLN A 234 51.75 -1.02 34.05
C GLN A 234 50.74 -1.91 33.30
N GLN A 235 50.80 -3.23 33.45
CA GLN A 235 49.86 -4.17 32.88
C GLN A 235 48.44 -3.95 33.48
N SER A 236 48.33 -3.80 34.80
CA SER A 236 47.07 -3.53 35.46
C SER A 236 46.49 -2.18 35.03
N ARG A 237 47.30 -1.13 34.95
CA ARG A 237 46.88 0.18 34.46
C ARG A 237 46.37 0.12 33.02
N TYR A 238 47.07 -0.58 32.14
CA TYR A 238 46.62 -0.82 30.77
C TYR A 238 45.23 -1.46 30.73
N ASN A 239 44.95 -2.47 31.56
CA ASN A 239 43.66 -3.14 31.62
C ASN A 239 42.54 -2.17 32.08
N VAL A 240 42.82 -1.33 33.12
CA VAL A 240 41.91 -0.29 33.60
C VAL A 240 41.56 0.67 32.47
N GLU A 241 42.57 1.25 31.81
CA GLU A 241 42.33 2.24 30.76
C GLU A 241 41.63 1.63 29.52
N ASN A 242 41.95 0.40 29.17
CA ASN A 242 41.28 -0.32 28.10
C ASN A 242 39.78 -0.57 28.42
N THR A 243 39.47 -0.94 29.66
CA THR A 243 38.07 -1.13 30.09
C THR A 243 37.35 0.23 30.16
N ARG A 244 37.98 1.27 30.68
CA ARG A 244 37.43 2.63 30.74
C ARG A 244 37.09 3.17 29.35
N ALA A 245 37.96 2.92 28.37
CA ALA A 245 37.80 3.37 27.00
C ALA A 245 36.57 2.74 26.28
N ARG A 246 36.02 1.62 26.77
CA ARG A 246 34.82 0.98 26.20
C ARG A 246 33.50 1.61 26.65
N ILE A 247 33.47 2.26 27.82
CA ILE A 247 32.26 2.83 28.45
C ILE A 247 31.56 3.86 27.55
N PRO A 248 32.27 4.84 26.92
CA PRO A 248 31.62 5.78 26.00
C PRO A 248 30.88 5.11 24.84
N GLY A 249 31.44 4.04 24.29
CA GLY A 249 30.80 3.28 23.18
C GLY A 249 29.45 2.69 23.58
N TYR A 250 29.31 2.15 24.79
CA TYR A 250 28.03 1.67 25.31
C TYR A 250 27.01 2.81 25.48
N ARG A 251 27.45 3.97 26.01
CA ARG A 251 26.58 5.14 26.17
C ARG A 251 26.06 5.65 24.84
N VAL A 252 26.92 5.74 23.83
CA VAL A 252 26.53 6.11 22.45
C VAL A 252 25.48 5.11 21.91
N SER A 253 25.72 3.80 22.05
CA SER A 253 24.79 2.77 21.54
C SER A 253 23.44 2.79 22.28
N ILE A 254 23.41 3.15 23.56
CA ILE A 254 22.16 3.37 24.31
C ILE A 254 21.38 4.54 23.72
N GLU A 255 22.02 5.70 23.51
CA GLU A 255 21.38 6.89 22.95
C GLU A 255 20.87 6.64 21.51
N GLU A 256 21.67 5.98 20.67
CA GLU A 256 21.25 5.57 19.33
C GLU A 256 20.00 4.68 19.36
N THR A 257 19.93 3.75 20.33
CA THR A 257 18.79 2.84 20.49
C THR A 257 17.55 3.59 20.99
N LEU A 258 17.70 4.52 21.93
CA LEU A 258 16.63 5.38 22.42
C LEU A 258 16.08 6.26 21.31
N ASN A 259 16.94 6.88 20.51
CA ASN A 259 16.53 7.70 19.37
C ASN A 259 15.80 6.86 18.30
N SER A 260 16.24 5.62 18.06
CA SER A 260 15.55 4.70 17.15
C SER A 260 14.15 4.32 17.67
N LEU A 261 14.03 4.09 18.98
CA LEU A 261 12.71 3.87 19.61
C LEU A 261 11.81 5.10 19.48
N ALA A 262 12.31 6.30 19.77
CA ALA A 262 11.54 7.54 19.63
C ALA A 262 10.99 7.70 18.20
N ILE A 263 11.79 7.40 17.18
CA ILE A 263 11.33 7.42 15.77
C ILE A 263 10.20 6.40 15.54
N LEU A 264 10.31 5.18 16.08
CA LEU A 264 9.27 4.18 15.99
C LEU A 264 7.95 4.61 16.64
N LEU A 265 8.03 5.35 17.73
CA LEU A 265 6.87 5.93 18.43
C LEU A 265 6.30 7.17 17.69
N GLY A 266 7.06 7.75 16.76
CA GLY A 266 6.72 9.00 16.09
C GLY A 266 7.01 10.23 16.96
N GLU A 267 7.88 10.09 17.94
CA GLU A 267 8.35 11.10 18.89
C GLU A 267 9.70 11.70 18.44
N MET A 268 10.11 12.80 19.09
CA MET A 268 11.38 13.44 18.75
C MET A 268 12.57 12.70 19.40
N PRO A 269 13.72 12.63 18.72
CA PRO A 269 14.94 12.13 19.35
C PRO A 269 15.25 12.86 20.65
N GLY A 270 15.62 12.09 21.68
CA GLY A 270 15.90 12.59 23.03
C GLY A 270 14.73 12.53 24.01
N GLU A 271 13.48 12.44 23.57
CA GLU A 271 12.29 12.41 24.46
C GLU A 271 12.26 11.20 25.40
N LEU A 272 12.86 10.07 24.99
CA LEU A 272 12.90 8.85 25.80
C LEU A 272 14.08 8.80 26.79
N HIS A 273 15.01 9.77 26.76
CA HIS A 273 16.24 9.72 27.56
C HIS A 273 15.94 9.64 29.07
N ASP A 274 15.12 10.55 29.59
CA ASP A 274 14.80 10.62 31.01
C ASP A 274 13.98 9.42 31.50
N GLU A 275 13.02 8.97 30.66
CA GLU A 275 12.14 7.83 30.94
C GLU A 275 12.92 6.51 31.08
N PHE A 276 13.95 6.31 30.27
CA PHE A 276 14.75 5.08 30.23
C PHE A 276 16.18 5.26 30.76
N SER A 277 16.46 6.33 31.51
CA SER A 277 17.75 6.59 32.14
C SER A 277 18.14 5.50 33.15
N SER A 278 17.14 4.91 33.85
CA SER A 278 17.36 3.87 34.85
C SER A 278 17.38 2.48 34.22
N PRO A 279 18.41 1.65 34.51
CA PRO A 279 18.45 0.27 34.09
C PRO A 279 17.30 -0.56 34.68
N SER A 280 16.76 -1.48 33.87
CA SER A 280 15.77 -2.48 34.31
C SER A 280 16.18 -3.87 33.78
N PRO A 281 15.67 -4.95 34.37
CA PRO A 281 15.96 -6.30 33.89
C PRO A 281 15.64 -6.49 32.42
N ILE A 282 16.38 -7.39 31.74
CA ILE A 282 16.06 -7.82 30.39
C ILE A 282 14.79 -8.66 30.47
N PRO A 283 13.72 -8.33 29.71
CA PRO A 283 12.50 -9.11 29.73
C PRO A 283 12.72 -10.52 29.15
N VAL A 284 12.24 -11.51 29.85
CA VAL A 284 12.34 -12.93 29.46
C VAL A 284 10.92 -13.52 29.40
N PRO A 285 10.54 -14.22 28.34
CA PRO A 285 9.22 -14.83 28.26
C PRO A 285 9.07 -15.96 29.28
N GLU A 286 7.96 -15.96 30.00
CA GLU A 286 7.63 -17.03 30.96
C GLU A 286 6.99 -18.26 30.31
N VAL A 287 6.57 -18.13 29.06
CA VAL A 287 5.79 -19.17 28.36
C VAL A 287 6.53 -19.68 27.13
N GLU A 288 6.54 -20.98 26.97
CA GLU A 288 7.03 -21.60 25.76
C GLU A 288 6.12 -21.26 24.55
N ILE A 289 6.67 -20.63 23.53
CA ILE A 289 5.92 -20.27 22.32
C ILE A 289 5.65 -21.55 21.54
N VAL A 290 4.37 -21.91 21.40
CA VAL A 290 3.94 -23.02 20.56
C VAL A 290 4.03 -22.61 19.09
N ILE A 291 4.93 -23.26 18.35
CA ILE A 291 5.07 -23.05 16.91
C ILE A 291 4.09 -24.00 16.19
N GLY A 292 3.13 -23.43 15.47
CA GLY A 292 2.17 -24.20 14.67
C GLY A 292 2.78 -24.85 13.41
N ILE A 293 1.94 -25.53 12.62
CA ILE A 293 2.33 -26.21 11.39
C ILE A 293 2.89 -25.17 10.36
N PRO A 294 4.02 -25.47 9.68
CA PRO A 294 4.65 -24.55 8.73
C PRO A 294 3.70 -23.96 7.68
N ALA A 295 2.84 -24.80 7.10
CA ALA A 295 1.89 -24.39 6.08
C ALA A 295 0.88 -23.35 6.58
N ASP A 296 0.36 -23.50 7.80
CA ASP A 296 -0.62 -22.58 8.38
C ASP A 296 0.00 -21.23 8.75
N ILE A 297 1.23 -21.26 9.26
CA ILE A 297 1.97 -20.03 9.58
C ILE A 297 2.26 -19.24 8.31
N LEU A 298 2.73 -19.90 7.25
CA LEU A 298 3.00 -19.24 5.96
C LEU A 298 1.74 -18.62 5.36
N ARG A 299 0.60 -19.32 5.40
CA ARG A 299 -0.69 -18.78 4.93
C ARG A 299 -1.22 -17.61 5.75
N ARG A 300 -0.80 -17.47 7.00
CA ARG A 300 -1.20 -16.36 7.89
C ARG A 300 -0.31 -15.12 7.73
N ARG A 301 0.88 -15.26 7.16
CA ARG A 301 1.82 -14.13 6.96
C ARG A 301 1.23 -13.05 6.07
N PRO A 302 1.14 -11.80 6.54
CA PRO A 302 0.55 -10.71 5.76
C PRO A 302 1.33 -10.38 4.49
N ASP A 303 2.66 -10.53 4.49
CA ASP A 303 3.51 -10.28 3.33
C ASP A 303 3.24 -11.27 2.19
N ILE A 304 3.04 -12.56 2.51
CA ILE A 304 2.66 -13.60 1.54
C ILE A 304 1.25 -13.33 0.99
N ARG A 305 0.29 -13.04 1.87
CA ARG A 305 -1.08 -12.70 1.47
C ARG A 305 -1.14 -11.45 0.60
N ARG A 306 -0.33 -10.45 0.92
CA ARG A 306 -0.19 -9.26 0.08
C ARG A 306 0.30 -9.61 -1.32
N ALA A 307 1.36 -10.42 -1.44
CA ALA A 307 1.90 -10.87 -2.73
C ALA A 307 0.87 -11.67 -3.52
N GLU A 308 0.11 -12.54 -2.86
CA GLU A 308 -0.98 -13.33 -3.46
C GLU A 308 -2.10 -12.44 -4.01
N ARG A 309 -2.53 -11.42 -3.25
CA ARG A 309 -3.54 -10.46 -3.73
C ARG A 309 -3.01 -9.58 -4.86
N ALA A 310 -1.75 -9.20 -4.84
CA ALA A 310 -1.11 -8.49 -5.95
C ALA A 310 -1.06 -9.36 -7.22
N LEU A 311 -0.79 -10.67 -7.10
CA LEU A 311 -0.86 -11.61 -8.22
C LEU A 311 -2.29 -11.71 -8.79
N ALA A 312 -3.31 -11.77 -7.92
CA ALA A 312 -4.71 -11.75 -8.33
C ALA A 312 -5.04 -10.47 -9.12
N ALA A 313 -4.57 -9.31 -8.65
CA ALA A 313 -4.75 -8.03 -9.34
C ALA A 313 -4.10 -8.04 -10.74
N GLN A 314 -2.87 -8.56 -10.86
CA GLN A 314 -2.19 -8.65 -12.16
C GLN A 314 -2.89 -9.66 -13.10
N THR A 315 -3.40 -10.77 -12.58
CA THR A 315 -4.18 -11.73 -13.37
C THR A 315 -5.44 -11.08 -13.95
N ALA A 316 -6.14 -10.27 -13.15
CA ALA A 316 -7.29 -9.52 -13.63
C ALA A 316 -6.91 -8.46 -14.69
N ARG A 317 -5.76 -7.78 -14.54
CA ARG A 317 -5.22 -6.84 -15.55
C ARG A 317 -4.88 -7.53 -16.86
N VAL A 318 -4.35 -8.76 -16.83
CA VAL A 318 -4.18 -9.60 -18.04
C VAL A 318 -5.53 -9.86 -18.69
N GLY A 319 -6.59 -10.12 -17.91
CA GLY A 319 -7.95 -10.26 -18.42
C GLY A 319 -8.46 -8.99 -19.10
N ALA A 320 -8.24 -7.82 -18.49
CA ALA A 320 -8.60 -6.52 -19.08
C ALA A 320 -7.84 -6.24 -20.39
N ALA A 321 -6.53 -6.52 -20.44
CA ALA A 321 -5.73 -6.41 -21.67
C ALA A 321 -6.19 -7.42 -22.76
N THR A 322 -6.59 -8.63 -22.37
CA THR A 322 -7.16 -9.61 -23.29
C THR A 322 -8.46 -9.10 -23.91
N ALA A 323 -9.29 -8.39 -23.16
CA ALA A 323 -10.52 -7.80 -23.66
C ALA A 323 -10.27 -6.74 -24.76
N ASP A 324 -9.11 -6.08 -24.79
CA ASP A 324 -8.71 -5.13 -25.84
C ASP A 324 -8.48 -5.79 -27.21
N LEU A 325 -8.43 -7.12 -27.28
CA LEU A 325 -8.39 -7.88 -28.55
C LEU A 325 -9.77 -8.04 -29.20
N TYR A 326 -10.83 -7.69 -28.49
CA TYR A 326 -12.22 -7.84 -28.93
C TYR A 326 -12.82 -6.49 -29.30
N PRO A 327 -13.95 -6.49 -30.08
CA PRO A 327 -14.63 -5.25 -30.43
C PRO A 327 -15.12 -4.50 -29.19
N SER A 328 -14.96 -3.18 -29.16
CA SER A 328 -15.54 -2.30 -28.13
C SER A 328 -16.76 -1.57 -28.68
N LEU A 329 -17.80 -1.43 -27.86
CA LEU A 329 -19.02 -0.68 -28.17
C LEU A 329 -19.10 0.55 -27.26
N ARG A 330 -19.08 1.72 -27.89
CA ARG A 330 -19.24 2.99 -27.19
C ARG A 330 -20.51 3.68 -27.67
N LEU A 331 -21.31 4.16 -26.74
CA LEU A 331 -22.47 5.00 -27.00
C LEU A 331 -22.13 6.42 -26.56
N THR A 332 -22.20 7.37 -27.49
CA THR A 332 -22.08 8.79 -27.20
C THR A 332 -23.38 9.50 -27.47
N GLY A 333 -23.69 10.52 -26.68
CA GLY A 333 -24.87 11.35 -26.85
C GLY A 333 -24.56 12.78 -26.52
N ALA A 334 -25.20 13.70 -27.23
CA ALA A 334 -25.14 15.13 -26.94
C ALA A 334 -26.54 15.72 -26.98
N LEU A 335 -26.84 16.56 -26.01
CA LEU A 335 -28.08 17.36 -25.94
C LEU A 335 -27.69 18.78 -25.59
N GLY A 336 -28.05 19.75 -26.46
CA GLY A 336 -27.68 21.12 -26.21
C GLY A 336 -28.31 22.11 -27.17
N LEU A 337 -27.92 23.37 -27.02
CA LEU A 337 -28.26 24.47 -27.89
C LEU A 337 -27.02 24.90 -28.68
N THR A 338 -27.22 25.18 -29.98
CA THR A 338 -26.16 25.67 -30.87
C THR A 338 -26.68 26.82 -31.71
N ALA A 339 -26.03 27.98 -31.64
CA ALA A 339 -26.44 29.16 -32.37
C ALA A 339 -25.25 30.00 -32.89
N SER A 340 -25.49 30.77 -33.92
CA SER A 340 -24.52 31.76 -34.46
C SER A 340 -24.68 33.16 -33.85
N SER A 341 -25.73 33.37 -33.03
CA SER A 341 -26.00 34.63 -32.34
C SER A 341 -26.56 34.39 -30.96
N LEU A 342 -26.26 35.24 -29.99
CA LEU A 342 -26.80 35.22 -28.64
C LEU A 342 -28.30 35.51 -28.58
N ASP A 343 -28.80 36.36 -29.49
CA ASP A 343 -30.19 36.81 -29.49
C ASP A 343 -31.20 35.67 -29.70
N ASN A 344 -30.80 34.65 -30.45
CA ASN A 344 -31.62 33.47 -30.72
C ASN A 344 -31.12 32.18 -30.05
N PHE A 345 -30.12 32.30 -29.19
CA PHE A 345 -29.47 31.13 -28.59
C PHE A 345 -30.48 30.18 -27.87
N PHE A 346 -31.45 30.71 -27.17
CA PHE A 346 -32.46 29.98 -26.44
C PHE A 346 -33.71 29.61 -27.26
N SER A 347 -33.66 29.76 -28.60
CA SER A 347 -34.77 29.36 -29.48
C SER A 347 -34.82 27.84 -29.58
N ASP A 348 -36.03 27.27 -29.61
CA ASP A 348 -36.26 25.83 -29.79
C ASP A 348 -35.65 25.27 -31.08
N GLU A 349 -35.49 26.13 -32.12
CA GLU A 349 -34.89 25.78 -33.41
C GLU A 349 -33.39 25.44 -33.27
N ASN A 350 -32.72 25.91 -32.19
CA ASN A 350 -31.31 25.70 -31.93
C ASN A 350 -31.05 24.45 -31.06
N ALA A 351 -32.09 23.76 -30.63
CA ALA A 351 -31.98 22.53 -29.88
C ALA A 351 -31.46 21.38 -30.75
N ALA A 352 -30.37 20.77 -30.35
CA ALA A 352 -29.72 19.67 -31.04
C ALA A 352 -29.63 18.44 -30.14
N VAL A 353 -30.05 17.29 -30.64
CA VAL A 353 -29.86 15.99 -29.97
C VAL A 353 -29.09 15.09 -30.93
N ASN A 354 -28.03 14.49 -30.44
CA ASN A 354 -27.23 13.50 -31.18
C ASN A 354 -27.05 12.25 -30.31
N ILE A 355 -27.27 11.08 -30.91
CA ILE A 355 -26.98 9.77 -30.28
C ILE A 355 -26.22 8.95 -31.30
N SER A 356 -24.99 8.57 -31.00
CA SER A 356 -24.07 7.90 -31.90
C SER A 356 -23.49 6.63 -31.28
N PRO A 357 -23.99 5.44 -31.62
CA PRO A 357 -23.31 4.20 -31.29
C PRO A 357 -22.09 4.02 -32.19
N PHE A 358 -20.96 3.63 -31.58
CA PHE A 358 -19.69 3.42 -32.29
C PHE A 358 -19.08 2.09 -31.88
N ILE A 359 -18.74 1.26 -32.89
CA ILE A 359 -18.05 -0.02 -32.72
C ILE A 359 -16.63 0.13 -33.25
N SER A 360 -15.64 -0.19 -32.38
CA SER A 360 -14.24 -0.24 -32.78
C SER A 360 -13.72 -1.67 -32.73
N ILE A 361 -13.06 -2.10 -33.83
CA ILE A 361 -12.50 -3.46 -33.96
C ILE A 361 -11.00 -3.34 -34.24
N PRO A 362 -10.11 -3.89 -33.40
CA PRO A 362 -8.68 -3.90 -33.67
C PRO A 362 -8.34 -4.93 -34.76
N VAL A 363 -7.90 -4.48 -35.93
CA VAL A 363 -7.56 -5.37 -37.06
C VAL A 363 -6.08 -5.72 -37.06
N PHE A 364 -5.19 -4.73 -37.02
CA PHE A 364 -3.72 -4.92 -37.10
C PHE A 364 -2.97 -4.70 -35.80
N ASN A 365 -3.64 -4.29 -34.72
CA ASN A 365 -3.03 -3.95 -33.44
C ASN A 365 -2.81 -5.16 -32.50
N ARG A 366 -3.15 -6.37 -32.92
CA ARG A 366 -3.04 -7.59 -32.08
C ARG A 366 -1.65 -7.85 -31.53
N ASN A 367 -0.62 -7.59 -32.33
CA ASN A 367 0.77 -7.82 -31.91
C ASN A 367 1.29 -6.78 -30.89
N ARG A 368 0.62 -5.61 -30.75
CA ARG A 368 0.95 -4.60 -29.75
C ARG A 368 0.30 -4.89 -28.39
N ILE A 369 -0.78 -5.67 -28.40
CA ILE A 369 -1.57 -6.01 -27.20
C ILE A 369 -1.07 -7.33 -26.58
N ARG A 370 -0.42 -8.19 -27.34
CA ARG A 370 0.28 -9.40 -26.87
C ARG A 370 1.69 -9.08 -26.35
#